data_58da527ac508b79e0c6e9882bb62f7ec
#
_entry.id   58da527ac508b79e0c6e9882bb62f7ec
#
_cell.length_a   1.000
_cell.length_b   1.000
_cell.length_c   1.000
_cell.angle_alpha   90.00
_cell.angle_beta   90.00
_cell.angle_gamma   90.00
#
_symmetry.space_group_name_H-M   'P 1'
#
loop_
_entity.id
_entity.type
_entity.pdbx_description
1 polymer ?
#
loop_
_entity_poly.entity_id
_entity_poly.type
_entity_poly.pdbx_seq_one_letter_code
_entity_poly.pdbx_strand_id
1 'polypeptide(L)'
;TCATISDFENLLASLQYPLGIESNFGVIDAKGGAAYFETGNKSFIKYDVNDPMVAPFGYLIRTNYSFSRDINEGAGYIRYETAQRLFYNALAMNNLTVPFLYNDVSRSLKHSLTEIDLWDFSPPSSEKPYFVSFRDFIVRDYSTAVAIIQGVKPGEDPQFTTFWCALGLPFASVALPVWIKGGKFLPSVLPADCSKNSPLSEMTLELRDDCFPIKRGNGLYYLNLAAVINKENTGMIQKLHPLELKIFKETEQKLISWRPKGMNPVNIQEYYRWLDQLVRSEYARIFGLQEK
;
A
#
# COMPACT_ATOMS: atom_id res chain seq x y z
N THR A 1 21.49 -2.14 -14.56
CA THR A 1 20.89 -1.29 -13.50
C THR A 1 20.34 -0.04 -14.15
N CYS A 2 19.05 0.25 -13.91
CA CYS A 2 18.37 1.40 -14.48
C CYS A 2 18.40 2.58 -13.47
N ALA A 3 18.74 3.77 -13.95
CA ALA A 3 18.70 5.00 -13.17
C ALA A 3 17.55 5.93 -13.60
N THR A 4 17.01 5.72 -14.80
CA THR A 4 15.95 6.52 -15.39
C THR A 4 14.87 5.66 -16.01
N ILE A 5 13.71 6.24 -16.28
CA ILE A 5 12.63 5.60 -17.07
C ILE A 5 13.15 5.12 -18.41
N SER A 6 13.98 5.93 -19.08
CA SER A 6 14.56 5.57 -20.38
C SER A 6 15.49 4.36 -20.29
N ASP A 7 16.26 4.21 -19.20
CA ASP A 7 17.10 3.02 -19.01
C ASP A 7 16.24 1.76 -18.87
N PHE A 8 15.10 1.86 -18.17
CA PHE A 8 14.18 0.73 -18.02
C PHE A 8 13.49 0.39 -19.35
N GLU A 9 13.09 1.38 -20.13
CA GLU A 9 12.53 1.19 -21.48
C GLU A 9 13.53 0.50 -22.41
N ASN A 10 14.78 0.98 -22.42
CA ASN A 10 15.87 0.36 -23.20
C ASN A 10 16.16 -1.06 -22.74
N LEU A 11 16.12 -1.33 -21.42
CA LEU A 11 16.25 -2.68 -20.90
C LEU A 11 15.16 -3.60 -21.46
N LEU A 12 13.87 -3.21 -21.35
CA LEU A 12 12.77 -3.99 -21.91
C LEU A 12 12.92 -4.23 -23.41
N ALA A 13 13.31 -3.19 -24.16
CA ALA A 13 13.53 -3.30 -25.62
C ALA A 13 14.70 -4.23 -25.99
N SER A 14 15.68 -4.39 -25.10
CA SER A 14 16.86 -5.26 -25.32
C SER A 14 16.63 -6.72 -24.94
N LEU A 15 15.53 -7.04 -24.24
CA LEU A 15 15.25 -8.41 -23.82
C LEU A 15 14.82 -9.28 -25.01
N GLN A 16 15.17 -10.55 -24.92
CA GLN A 16 14.78 -11.53 -25.94
C GLN A 16 13.32 -11.96 -25.70
N TYR A 17 12.50 -11.91 -26.73
CA TYR A 17 11.13 -12.39 -26.71
C TYR A 17 11.03 -13.87 -27.12
N PRO A 18 10.07 -14.66 -26.58
CA PRO A 18 9.04 -14.24 -25.61
C PRO A 18 9.59 -14.01 -24.21
N LEU A 19 9.08 -13.01 -23.48
CA LEU A 19 9.52 -12.68 -22.12
C LEU A 19 9.14 -13.74 -21.07
N GLY A 20 8.15 -14.57 -21.35
CA GLY A 20 7.60 -15.53 -20.38
C GLY A 20 6.85 -14.88 -19.21
N ILE A 21 6.56 -13.58 -19.29
CA ILE A 21 5.89 -12.81 -18.25
C ILE A 21 4.89 -11.85 -18.89
N GLU A 22 3.74 -11.75 -18.27
CA GLU A 22 2.72 -10.72 -18.56
C GLU A 22 2.45 -9.96 -17.27
N SER A 23 2.89 -8.71 -17.19
CA SER A 23 2.82 -7.92 -15.96
C SER A 23 2.85 -6.42 -16.23
N ASN A 24 2.38 -5.64 -15.27
CA ASN A 24 2.48 -4.21 -15.28
C ASN A 24 3.63 -3.76 -14.36
N PHE A 25 4.52 -2.91 -14.87
CA PHE A 25 5.59 -2.30 -14.10
C PHE A 25 5.35 -0.81 -13.94
N GLY A 26 5.12 -0.35 -12.70
CA GLY A 26 5.15 1.07 -12.36
C GLY A 26 6.59 1.47 -12.02
N VAL A 27 7.11 2.49 -12.69
CA VAL A 27 8.49 2.96 -12.51
C VAL A 27 8.50 4.45 -12.28
N ILE A 28 9.27 4.90 -11.29
CA ILE A 28 9.57 6.32 -11.04
C ILE A 28 11.07 6.52 -10.98
N ASP A 29 11.56 7.71 -11.31
CA ASP A 29 12.98 8.06 -11.18
C ASP A 29 13.17 9.39 -10.45
N ALA A 30 14.42 9.65 -10.03
CA ALA A 30 14.78 10.85 -9.27
C ALA A 30 14.80 12.14 -10.13
N LYS A 31 14.61 12.05 -11.44
CA LYS A 31 14.53 13.19 -12.35
C LYS A 31 13.08 13.64 -12.62
N GLY A 32 12.11 12.98 -11.95
CA GLY A 32 10.69 13.25 -12.12
C GLY A 32 10.03 12.39 -13.18
N GLY A 33 10.72 11.40 -13.74
CA GLY A 33 10.13 10.40 -14.64
C GLY A 33 9.17 9.49 -13.87
N ALA A 34 7.99 9.22 -14.47
CA ALA A 34 7.02 8.29 -13.94
C ALA A 34 6.26 7.63 -15.11
N ALA A 35 6.22 6.31 -15.15
CA ALA A 35 5.55 5.58 -16.22
C ALA A 35 5.05 4.22 -15.76
N TYR A 36 4.00 3.73 -16.43
CA TYR A 36 3.62 2.33 -16.44
C TYR A 36 4.07 1.65 -17.73
N PHE A 37 4.60 0.44 -17.60
CA PHE A 37 4.90 -0.44 -18.72
C PHE A 37 3.99 -1.67 -18.63
N GLU A 38 3.02 -1.76 -19.51
CA GLU A 38 2.22 -2.98 -19.69
C GLU A 38 3.01 -3.93 -20.56
N THR A 39 3.60 -4.97 -19.95
CA THR A 39 4.41 -5.96 -20.69
C THR A 39 3.59 -7.19 -20.97
N GLY A 40 3.54 -7.55 -22.24
CA GLY A 40 3.05 -8.82 -22.72
C GLY A 40 4.19 -9.74 -23.13
N ASN A 41 3.84 -10.96 -23.52
CA ASN A 41 4.83 -11.96 -23.92
C ASN A 41 5.61 -11.61 -25.19
N LYS A 42 5.08 -10.71 -26.04
CA LYS A 42 5.66 -10.35 -27.35
C LYS A 42 6.08 -8.88 -27.46
N SER A 43 5.60 -8.02 -26.60
CA SER A 43 5.82 -6.57 -26.67
C SER A 43 5.48 -5.90 -25.34
N PHE A 44 5.80 -4.64 -25.21
CA PHE A 44 5.35 -3.79 -24.11
C PHE A 44 4.78 -2.47 -24.65
N ILE A 45 3.92 -1.84 -23.86
CA ILE A 45 3.42 -0.47 -24.11
C ILE A 45 3.77 0.39 -22.89
N LYS A 46 4.36 1.55 -23.15
CA LYS A 46 4.67 2.56 -22.14
C LYS A 46 3.52 3.58 -22.06
N TYR A 47 3.11 3.87 -20.84
CA TYR A 47 2.20 4.95 -20.51
C TYR A 47 2.94 5.96 -19.63
N ASP A 48 3.32 7.09 -20.20
CA ASP A 48 4.09 8.13 -19.49
C ASP A 48 3.13 9.02 -18.70
N VAL A 49 3.36 9.13 -17.38
CA VAL A 49 2.54 9.97 -16.49
C VAL A 49 2.73 11.46 -16.78
N ASN A 50 3.91 11.84 -17.32
CA ASN A 50 4.22 13.22 -17.65
C ASN A 50 3.64 13.67 -19.01
N ASP A 51 3.04 12.75 -19.79
CA ASP A 51 2.30 13.07 -21.00
C ASP A 51 0.83 13.41 -20.63
N PRO A 52 0.39 14.66 -20.78
CA PRO A 52 -0.99 15.06 -20.45
C PRO A 52 -2.04 14.40 -21.34
N MET A 53 -1.66 13.86 -22.50
CA MET A 53 -2.57 13.08 -23.34
C MET A 53 -2.79 11.67 -22.79
N VAL A 54 -1.84 11.14 -22.01
CA VAL A 54 -1.90 9.83 -21.38
C VAL A 54 -2.43 9.93 -19.95
N ALA A 55 -2.00 10.93 -19.21
CA ALA A 55 -2.35 11.14 -17.81
C ALA A 55 -2.82 12.59 -17.54
N PRO A 56 -4.01 12.98 -18.02
CA PRO A 56 -4.49 14.37 -17.94
C PRO A 56 -4.62 14.90 -16.51
N PHE A 57 -4.69 14.01 -15.52
CA PHE A 57 -4.78 14.34 -14.10
C PHE A 57 -3.46 14.12 -13.35
N GLY A 58 -2.35 13.81 -14.03
CA GLY A 58 -1.04 13.61 -13.43
C GLY A 58 -0.90 12.30 -12.64
N TYR A 59 -1.79 11.32 -12.87
CA TYR A 59 -1.68 9.99 -12.29
C TYR A 59 -2.16 8.90 -13.26
N LEU A 60 -1.70 7.67 -13.03
CA LEU A 60 -2.19 6.47 -13.70
C LEU A 60 -2.58 5.41 -12.67
N ILE A 61 -3.66 4.69 -12.93
CA ILE A 61 -4.12 3.57 -12.12
C ILE A 61 -4.09 2.31 -12.98
N ARG A 62 -3.60 1.23 -12.39
CA ARG A 62 -3.58 -0.10 -12.98
C ARG A 62 -4.06 -1.12 -11.97
N THR A 63 -4.81 -2.11 -12.46
CA THR A 63 -5.19 -3.31 -11.71
C THR A 63 -4.84 -4.54 -12.56
N ASN A 64 -5.52 -5.66 -12.39
CA ASN A 64 -5.38 -6.79 -13.32
C ASN A 64 -6.03 -6.52 -14.69
N TYR A 65 -6.74 -5.41 -14.80
CA TYR A 65 -7.29 -4.91 -16.05
C TYR A 65 -6.21 -4.21 -16.86
N SER A 66 -6.05 -4.58 -18.15
CA SER A 66 -5.04 -4.03 -19.05
C SER A 66 -5.66 -3.12 -20.09
N PHE A 67 -5.03 -1.99 -20.35
CA PHE A 67 -5.46 -1.02 -21.37
C PHE A 67 -4.94 -1.36 -22.77
N SER A 68 -3.95 -2.24 -22.85
CA SER A 68 -3.34 -2.69 -24.11
C SER A 68 -4.06 -3.88 -24.75
N ARG A 69 -5.12 -4.41 -24.10
CA ARG A 69 -5.92 -5.55 -24.57
C ARG A 69 -7.38 -5.17 -24.82
N ASP A 70 -8.21 -6.17 -25.15
CA ASP A 70 -9.64 -5.94 -25.27
C ASP A 70 -10.22 -5.40 -23.97
N ILE A 71 -11.03 -4.35 -24.09
CA ILE A 71 -11.63 -3.64 -22.94
C ILE A 71 -12.54 -4.55 -22.08
N ASN A 72 -13.04 -5.63 -22.66
CA ASN A 72 -13.91 -6.60 -21.99
C ASN A 72 -13.14 -7.79 -21.39
N GLU A 73 -11.81 -7.82 -21.55
CA GLU A 73 -10.95 -8.85 -21.00
C GLU A 73 -10.18 -8.36 -19.77
N GLY A 74 -9.96 -9.25 -18.84
CA GLY A 74 -9.18 -8.99 -17.64
C GLY A 74 -10.03 -8.78 -16.39
N ALA A 75 -9.36 -8.83 -15.23
CA ALA A 75 -9.99 -8.72 -13.92
C ALA A 75 -9.66 -7.37 -13.25
N GLY A 76 -10.47 -6.98 -12.27
CA GLY A 76 -10.20 -5.80 -11.45
C GLY A 76 -10.76 -4.49 -11.98
N TYR A 77 -11.67 -4.53 -12.95
CA TYR A 77 -12.34 -3.34 -13.46
C TYR A 77 -13.05 -2.55 -12.35
N ILE A 78 -13.80 -3.22 -11.49
CA ILE A 78 -14.52 -2.57 -10.37
C ILE A 78 -13.55 -1.87 -9.41
N ARG A 79 -12.42 -2.52 -9.10
CA ARG A 79 -11.37 -1.95 -8.27
C ARG A 79 -10.69 -0.75 -8.95
N TYR A 80 -10.51 -0.81 -10.27
CA TYR A 80 -10.01 0.29 -11.06
C TYR A 80 -10.94 1.51 -10.97
N GLU A 81 -12.25 1.33 -11.20
CA GLU A 81 -13.25 2.40 -11.10
C GLU A 81 -13.32 2.99 -9.68
N THR A 82 -13.25 2.14 -8.66
CA THR A 82 -13.20 2.59 -7.27
C THR A 82 -11.97 3.46 -7.01
N ALA A 83 -10.80 3.02 -7.46
CA ALA A 83 -9.56 3.78 -7.32
C ALA A 83 -9.61 5.11 -8.10
N GLN A 84 -10.15 5.13 -9.32
CA GLN A 84 -10.32 6.36 -10.10
C GLN A 84 -11.15 7.41 -9.35
N ARG A 85 -12.28 7.01 -8.77
CA ARG A 85 -13.13 7.91 -7.98
C ARG A 85 -12.39 8.46 -6.74
N LEU A 86 -11.64 7.61 -6.04
CA LEU A 86 -10.85 8.02 -4.88
C LEU A 86 -9.78 9.04 -5.27
N PHE A 87 -9.01 8.76 -6.32
CA PHE A 87 -7.94 9.65 -6.79
C PHE A 87 -8.48 10.97 -7.32
N TYR A 88 -9.58 10.95 -8.07
CA TYR A 88 -10.21 12.16 -8.57
C TYR A 88 -10.63 13.11 -7.43
N ASN A 89 -11.27 12.57 -6.39
CA ASN A 89 -11.65 13.33 -5.20
C ASN A 89 -10.43 13.84 -4.43
N ALA A 90 -9.41 13.01 -4.25
CA ALA A 90 -8.18 13.40 -3.56
C ALA A 90 -7.42 14.50 -4.32
N LEU A 91 -7.38 14.44 -5.64
CA LEU A 91 -6.78 15.48 -6.47
C LEU A 91 -7.49 16.82 -6.28
N ALA A 92 -8.83 16.83 -6.34
CA ALA A 92 -9.64 18.03 -6.11
C ALA A 92 -9.40 18.67 -4.73
N MET A 93 -9.04 17.87 -3.72
CA MET A 93 -8.71 18.29 -2.35
C MET A 93 -7.20 18.51 -2.14
N ASN A 94 -6.36 18.38 -3.15
CA ASN A 94 -4.89 18.40 -3.07
C ASN A 94 -4.35 17.42 -1.99
N ASN A 95 -4.92 16.23 -1.93
CA ASN A 95 -4.66 15.20 -0.91
C ASN A 95 -4.06 13.89 -1.47
N LEU A 96 -3.29 13.95 -2.57
CA LEU A 96 -2.54 12.78 -3.05
C LEU A 96 -1.29 12.57 -2.19
N THR A 97 -1.48 12.06 -0.99
CA THR A 97 -0.45 11.89 0.05
C THR A 97 -0.23 10.41 0.39
N VAL A 98 0.87 10.08 1.08
CA VAL A 98 1.10 8.72 1.59
C VAL A 98 0.00 8.26 2.55
N PRO A 99 -0.45 9.08 3.52
CA PRO A 99 -1.61 8.73 4.35
C PRO A 99 -2.87 8.43 3.54
N PHE A 100 -3.20 9.22 2.51
CA PHE A 100 -4.32 8.93 1.62
C PHE A 100 -4.16 7.59 0.90
N LEU A 101 -2.99 7.33 0.28
CA LEU A 101 -2.74 6.08 -0.43
C LEU A 101 -2.88 4.87 0.50
N TYR A 102 -2.42 5.01 1.75
CA TYR A 102 -2.48 3.93 2.71
C TYR A 102 -3.86 3.77 3.34
N ASN A 103 -4.46 4.83 3.87
CA ASN A 103 -5.70 4.74 4.63
C ASN A 103 -6.95 4.68 3.74
N ASP A 104 -7.00 5.51 2.69
CA ASP A 104 -8.22 5.65 1.89
C ASP A 104 -8.21 4.71 0.68
N VAL A 105 -7.05 4.46 0.06
CA VAL A 105 -6.97 3.59 -1.12
C VAL A 105 -6.75 2.13 -0.71
N SER A 106 -5.67 1.82 0.01
CA SER A 106 -5.34 0.42 0.31
C SER A 106 -6.29 -0.27 1.27
N ARG A 107 -7.10 0.49 2.00
CA ARG A 107 -8.13 0.04 2.95
C ARG A 107 -9.53 0.45 2.54
N SER A 108 -9.72 0.82 1.28
CA SER A 108 -11.02 1.31 0.81
C SER A 108 -12.14 0.32 1.10
N LEU A 109 -13.17 0.83 1.73
CA LEU A 109 -14.44 0.14 1.99
C LEU A 109 -15.52 0.56 0.97
N LYS A 110 -15.10 1.10 -0.20
CA LYS A 110 -15.97 1.55 -1.29
C LYS A 110 -15.99 0.53 -2.42
N HIS A 111 -17.13 0.45 -3.08
CA HIS A 111 -17.35 -0.44 -4.21
C HIS A 111 -18.09 0.30 -5.34
N SER A 112 -17.41 0.59 -6.44
CA SER A 112 -17.90 1.47 -7.51
C SER A 112 -19.16 0.96 -8.22
N LEU A 113 -19.27 -0.35 -8.45
CA LEU A 113 -20.41 -0.94 -9.19
C LEU A 113 -21.70 -0.93 -8.39
N THR A 114 -21.62 -1.18 -7.08
CA THR A 114 -22.80 -1.25 -6.20
C THR A 114 -23.08 0.07 -5.49
N GLU A 115 -22.25 1.09 -5.70
CA GLU A 115 -22.31 2.41 -5.04
C GLU A 115 -22.28 2.31 -3.49
N ILE A 116 -21.75 1.22 -2.95
CA ILE A 116 -21.65 0.99 -1.52
C ILE A 116 -20.39 1.67 -0.98
N ASP A 117 -20.57 2.44 0.10
CA ASP A 117 -19.51 2.84 1.02
C ASP A 117 -19.85 2.29 2.42
N LEU A 118 -19.05 1.33 2.89
CA LEU A 118 -19.32 0.71 4.18
C LEU A 118 -19.06 1.64 5.39
N TRP A 119 -18.40 2.79 5.17
CA TRP A 119 -18.30 3.87 6.18
C TRP A 119 -19.60 4.64 6.34
N ASP A 120 -20.42 4.76 5.28
CA ASP A 120 -21.68 5.49 5.30
C ASP A 120 -22.82 4.69 5.95
N PHE A 121 -22.67 3.38 6.08
CA PHE A 121 -23.58 2.59 6.91
C PHE A 121 -23.38 2.99 8.38
N SER A 122 -24.48 3.07 9.14
CA SER A 122 -24.35 3.14 10.60
C SER A 122 -23.42 2.00 11.04
N PRO A 123 -22.23 2.32 11.58
CA PRO A 123 -21.29 1.28 11.93
C PRO A 123 -21.96 0.24 12.85
N PRO A 124 -21.74 -1.06 12.63
CA PRO A 124 -22.34 -2.11 13.46
C PRO A 124 -21.85 -2.00 14.91
N SER A 125 -22.58 -2.58 15.84
CA SER A 125 -22.07 -2.78 17.22
C SER A 125 -20.93 -3.78 17.22
N SER A 126 -19.96 -3.59 18.11
CA SER A 126 -18.87 -4.55 18.36
C SER A 126 -19.31 -5.80 19.12
N GLU A 127 -20.54 -5.84 19.67
CA GLU A 127 -21.02 -6.95 20.51
C GLU A 127 -21.19 -8.28 19.77
N LYS A 128 -21.39 -8.24 18.46
CA LYS A 128 -21.55 -9.43 17.63
C LYS A 128 -21.00 -9.23 16.22
N PRO A 129 -20.53 -10.30 15.54
CA PRO A 129 -20.11 -10.21 14.14
C PRO A 129 -21.22 -9.66 13.25
N TYR A 130 -20.83 -8.79 12.31
CA TYR A 130 -21.70 -8.23 11.29
C TYR A 130 -21.08 -8.48 9.92
N PHE A 131 -21.62 -9.44 9.17
CA PHE A 131 -21.08 -9.87 7.89
C PHE A 131 -21.65 -9.09 6.71
N VAL A 132 -20.75 -8.65 5.82
CA VAL A 132 -21.09 -8.03 4.55
C VAL A 132 -20.39 -8.78 3.40
N SER A 133 -21.00 -8.80 2.22
CA SER A 133 -20.32 -9.31 1.02
C SER A 133 -19.15 -8.39 0.70
N PHE A 134 -17.96 -8.98 0.49
CA PHE A 134 -16.71 -8.25 0.34
C PHE A 134 -15.91 -8.72 -0.88
N ARG A 135 -16.58 -8.76 -2.04
CA ARG A 135 -15.97 -9.10 -3.31
C ARG A 135 -15.68 -7.84 -4.11
N ASP A 136 -14.58 -7.85 -4.85
CA ASP A 136 -14.17 -6.77 -5.76
C ASP A 136 -13.86 -5.42 -5.09
N PHE A 137 -13.71 -5.39 -3.78
CA PHE A 137 -13.07 -4.26 -3.07
C PHE A 137 -11.57 -4.22 -3.38
N ILE A 138 -10.91 -3.05 -3.19
CA ILE A 138 -9.47 -2.89 -3.43
C ILE A 138 -8.67 -3.83 -2.52
N VAL A 139 -8.93 -3.81 -1.22
CA VAL A 139 -8.41 -4.80 -0.27
C VAL A 139 -9.22 -6.08 -0.36
N ARG A 140 -8.57 -7.22 -0.15
CA ARG A 140 -9.18 -8.56 -0.23
C ARG A 140 -8.69 -9.42 0.93
N ASP A 141 -9.38 -10.54 1.19
CA ASP A 141 -8.98 -11.51 2.21
C ASP A 141 -7.54 -12.01 2.06
N TYR A 142 -7.02 -12.06 0.84
CA TYR A 142 -5.65 -12.46 0.50
C TYR A 142 -4.69 -11.30 0.19
N SER A 143 -5.05 -10.06 0.52
CA SER A 143 -4.11 -8.94 0.48
C SER A 143 -3.08 -9.10 1.60
N THR A 144 -1.79 -9.19 1.24
CA THR A 144 -0.72 -9.55 2.16
C THR A 144 0.34 -8.47 2.33
N ALA A 145 0.26 -7.39 1.58
CA ALA A 145 1.16 -6.26 1.73
C ALA A 145 0.61 -5.00 1.04
N VAL A 146 1.10 -3.86 1.50
CA VAL A 146 1.02 -2.57 0.80
C VAL A 146 2.42 -2.02 0.66
N ALA A 147 2.79 -1.60 -0.56
CA ALA A 147 4.05 -0.94 -0.85
C ALA A 147 3.77 0.42 -1.49
N ILE A 148 4.30 1.48 -0.90
CA ILE A 148 4.19 2.83 -1.44
C ILE A 148 5.60 3.40 -1.59
N ILE A 149 5.99 3.79 -2.80
CA ILE A 149 7.28 4.45 -3.06
C ILE A 149 7.02 5.94 -3.18
N GLN A 150 7.45 6.68 -2.19
CA GLN A 150 7.42 8.13 -2.20
C GLN A 150 8.73 8.66 -2.79
N GLY A 151 8.68 9.11 -4.04
CA GLY A 151 9.82 9.72 -4.72
C GLY A 151 10.22 11.07 -4.13
N VAL A 152 11.30 11.61 -4.63
CA VAL A 152 11.81 12.94 -4.29
C VAL A 152 11.34 13.98 -5.31
N LYS A 153 11.33 15.24 -4.91
CA LYS A 153 11.09 16.35 -5.85
C LYS A 153 12.31 16.57 -6.75
N PRO A 154 12.13 17.15 -7.95
CA PRO A 154 13.27 17.51 -8.79
C PRO A 154 14.30 18.36 -8.04
N GLY A 155 15.57 17.93 -8.08
CA GLY A 155 16.66 18.59 -7.38
C GLY A 155 16.89 18.18 -5.93
N GLU A 156 16.02 17.36 -5.33
CA GLU A 156 16.27 16.76 -4.02
C GLU A 156 17.22 15.56 -4.13
N ASP A 157 17.92 15.26 -3.04
CA ASP A 157 18.78 14.07 -2.97
C ASP A 157 17.93 12.78 -3.09
N PRO A 158 18.20 11.92 -4.10
CA PRO A 158 17.47 10.66 -4.29
C PRO A 158 17.45 9.72 -3.08
N GLN A 159 18.39 9.88 -2.15
CA GLN A 159 18.45 9.08 -0.92
C GLN A 159 17.23 9.29 0.00
N PHE A 160 16.48 10.39 -0.19
CA PHE A 160 15.23 10.65 0.53
C PHE A 160 14.02 9.91 -0.04
N THR A 161 14.18 9.19 -1.15
CA THR A 161 13.12 8.26 -1.60
C THR A 161 12.76 7.31 -0.47
N THR A 162 11.49 7.34 -0.08
CA THR A 162 10.98 6.57 1.05
C THR A 162 10.12 5.41 0.56
N PHE A 163 10.48 4.21 0.93
CA PHE A 163 9.67 3.02 0.73
C PHE A 163 8.82 2.78 1.97
N TRP A 164 7.51 2.93 1.84
CA TRP A 164 6.55 2.61 2.89
C TRP A 164 6.06 1.19 2.70
N CYS A 165 6.26 0.36 3.72
CA CYS A 165 5.96 -1.06 3.70
C CYS A 165 5.00 -1.41 4.83
N ALA A 166 3.84 -1.97 4.49
CA ALA A 166 2.94 -2.63 5.43
C ALA A 166 2.86 -4.12 5.06
N LEU A 167 3.12 -5.01 6.01
CA LEU A 167 3.09 -6.45 5.80
C LEU A 167 1.86 -7.07 6.45
N GLY A 168 1.24 -8.00 5.76
CA GLY A 168 0.00 -8.65 6.15
C GLY A 168 -1.25 -7.93 5.67
N LEU A 169 -2.40 -8.25 6.25
CA LEU A 169 -3.69 -7.66 5.87
C LEU A 169 -3.69 -6.15 6.14
N PRO A 170 -3.99 -5.30 5.13
CA PRO A 170 -3.96 -3.84 5.31
C PRO A 170 -4.82 -3.32 6.46
N PHE A 171 -5.97 -3.95 6.75
CA PHE A 171 -6.84 -3.56 7.88
C PHE A 171 -6.17 -3.69 9.24
N ALA A 172 -5.21 -4.61 9.37
CA ALA A 172 -4.57 -4.99 10.61
C ALA A 172 -3.09 -4.59 10.69
N SER A 173 -2.54 -4.00 9.62
CA SER A 173 -1.12 -3.63 9.52
C SER A 173 -0.93 -2.11 9.63
N VAL A 174 0.32 -1.68 9.74
CA VAL A 174 0.73 -0.27 9.70
C VAL A 174 1.84 -0.08 8.68
N ALA A 175 1.87 1.06 7.99
CA ALA A 175 2.92 1.36 7.02
C ALA A 175 4.16 1.92 7.73
N LEU A 176 5.31 1.29 7.51
CA LEU A 176 6.59 1.67 8.08
C LEU A 176 7.53 2.19 6.99
N PRO A 177 8.21 3.33 7.21
CA PRO A 177 9.12 3.89 6.23
C PRO A 177 10.47 3.18 6.26
N VAL A 178 11.03 2.94 5.08
CA VAL A 178 12.36 2.34 4.88
C VAL A 178 13.15 3.17 3.86
N TRP A 179 14.45 3.34 4.09
CA TRP A 179 15.35 4.07 3.20
C TRP A 179 16.55 3.20 2.80
N ILE A 180 16.94 3.28 1.54
CA ILE A 180 18.14 2.59 1.01
C ILE A 180 19.39 2.98 1.80
N LYS A 181 19.48 4.24 2.25
CA LYS A 181 20.61 4.73 3.07
C LYS A 181 20.76 4.01 4.42
N GLY A 182 19.71 3.35 4.90
CA GLY A 182 19.77 2.45 6.06
C GLY A 182 20.67 1.22 5.84
N GLY A 183 20.97 0.88 4.58
CA GLY A 183 21.79 -0.25 4.19
C GLY A 183 21.15 -1.58 4.62
N LYS A 184 21.88 -2.40 5.36
CA LYS A 184 21.38 -3.69 5.87
C LYS A 184 20.46 -3.57 7.09
N PHE A 185 20.32 -2.37 7.65
CA PHE A 185 19.45 -2.14 8.80
C PHE A 185 18.04 -1.84 8.33
N LEU A 186 17.09 -2.56 8.89
CA LEU A 186 15.64 -2.41 8.69
C LEU A 186 14.97 -2.38 10.07
N PRO A 187 13.75 -1.82 10.19
CA PRO A 187 12.91 -2.09 11.36
C PRO A 187 12.80 -3.59 11.57
N SER A 188 13.09 -4.08 12.78
CA SER A 188 13.20 -5.52 13.05
C SER A 188 11.86 -6.27 12.95
N VAL A 189 10.75 -5.55 12.90
CA VAL A 189 9.41 -6.11 12.66
C VAL A 189 9.16 -6.46 11.19
N LEU A 190 10.01 -6.01 10.24
CA LEU A 190 9.81 -6.23 8.80
C LEU A 190 10.53 -7.46 8.24
N PRO A 191 11.80 -7.76 8.58
CA PRO A 191 12.48 -8.92 8.02
C PRO A 191 11.89 -10.23 8.52
N ALA A 192 11.77 -11.21 7.60
CA ALA A 192 11.58 -12.60 7.95
C ALA A 192 12.93 -13.26 8.25
N ASP A 193 12.96 -14.28 9.07
CA ASP A 193 14.08 -15.19 9.17
C ASP A 193 13.82 -16.48 8.37
N CYS A 194 14.82 -17.37 8.29
CA CYS A 194 14.72 -18.60 7.52
C CYS A 194 13.61 -19.58 7.98
N SER A 195 13.06 -19.38 9.16
CA SER A 195 12.12 -20.30 9.81
C SER A 195 10.75 -19.68 10.11
N LYS A 196 10.63 -18.36 10.05
CA LYS A 196 9.42 -17.60 10.43
C LYS A 196 9.13 -16.47 9.46
N ASN A 197 7.85 -16.09 9.35
CA ASN A 197 7.45 -14.84 8.70
C ASN A 197 8.02 -13.63 9.46
N SER A 198 7.88 -12.44 8.88
CA SER A 198 8.23 -11.23 9.61
C SER A 198 7.33 -11.04 10.84
N PRO A 199 7.84 -10.46 11.94
CA PRO A 199 7.04 -10.24 13.14
C PRO A 199 5.74 -9.45 12.88
N LEU A 200 5.80 -8.42 12.05
CA LEU A 200 4.60 -7.65 11.69
C LEU A 200 3.59 -8.52 10.92
N SER A 201 4.06 -9.36 9.98
CA SER A 201 3.19 -10.27 9.24
C SER A 201 2.51 -11.29 10.16
N GLU A 202 3.23 -11.87 11.12
CA GLU A 202 2.66 -12.82 12.10
C GLU A 202 1.56 -12.17 12.93
N MET A 203 1.80 -10.98 13.49
CA MET A 203 0.78 -10.25 14.26
C MET A 203 -0.47 -9.96 13.43
N THR A 204 -0.31 -9.59 12.16
CA THR A 204 -1.46 -9.28 11.30
C THR A 204 -2.20 -10.52 10.80
N LEU A 205 -1.54 -11.67 10.68
CA LEU A 205 -2.20 -12.94 10.33
C LEU A 205 -3.18 -13.41 11.42
N GLU A 206 -2.85 -13.22 12.68
CA GLU A 206 -3.77 -13.51 13.78
C GLU A 206 -5.02 -12.64 13.71
N LEU A 207 -4.84 -11.32 13.46
CA LEU A 207 -5.94 -10.36 13.36
C LEU A 207 -6.79 -10.54 12.09
N ARG A 208 -6.23 -11.09 11.01
CA ARG A 208 -6.95 -11.38 9.77
C ARG A 208 -8.14 -12.32 10.01
N ASP A 209 -7.97 -13.29 10.90
CA ASP A 209 -9.00 -14.28 11.21
C ASP A 209 -10.23 -13.65 11.89
N ASP A 210 -10.08 -12.51 12.56
CA ASP A 210 -11.22 -11.74 13.08
C ASP A 210 -11.98 -11.03 11.96
N CYS A 211 -11.25 -10.57 10.91
CA CYS A 211 -11.87 -9.93 9.74
C CYS A 211 -12.59 -10.96 8.85
N PHE A 212 -11.98 -12.13 8.64
CA PHE A 212 -12.48 -13.20 7.75
C PHE A 212 -12.54 -14.55 8.49
N PRO A 213 -13.45 -14.69 9.47
CA PRO A 213 -13.47 -15.88 10.34
C PRO A 213 -14.02 -17.13 9.67
N ILE A 214 -14.78 -17.00 8.56
CA ILE A 214 -15.42 -18.12 7.88
C ILE A 214 -14.51 -18.65 6.79
N LYS A 215 -13.81 -19.77 7.04
CA LYS A 215 -12.81 -20.34 6.11
C LYS A 215 -13.36 -21.42 5.19
N ARG A 216 -14.58 -21.92 5.43
CA ARG A 216 -15.21 -22.97 4.64
C ARG A 216 -16.05 -22.40 3.49
N GLY A 217 -16.09 -23.12 2.36
CA GLY A 217 -16.85 -22.73 1.18
C GLY A 217 -16.45 -21.33 0.68
N ASN A 218 -17.43 -20.50 0.44
CA ASN A 218 -17.22 -19.11 -0.01
C ASN A 218 -17.11 -18.10 1.16
N GLY A 219 -16.85 -18.58 2.37
CA GLY A 219 -16.84 -17.74 3.59
C GLY A 219 -15.88 -16.56 3.55
N LEU A 220 -14.75 -16.70 2.84
CA LEU A 220 -13.77 -15.62 2.66
C LEU A 220 -14.27 -14.44 1.81
N TYR A 221 -15.43 -14.58 1.16
CA TYR A 221 -16.08 -13.45 0.49
C TYR A 221 -16.91 -12.57 1.43
N TYR A 222 -16.94 -12.89 2.72
CA TYR A 222 -17.71 -12.16 3.72
C TYR A 222 -16.78 -11.58 4.78
N LEU A 223 -16.75 -10.25 4.83
CA LEU A 223 -16.03 -9.49 5.84
C LEU A 223 -16.89 -9.38 7.10
N ASN A 224 -16.30 -9.64 8.26
CA ASN A 224 -16.86 -9.22 9.53
C ASN A 224 -16.58 -7.71 9.72
N LEU A 225 -17.50 -6.87 9.27
CA LEU A 225 -17.34 -5.42 9.30
C LEU A 225 -17.16 -4.88 10.73
N ALA A 226 -17.82 -5.51 11.72
CA ALA A 226 -17.69 -5.11 13.11
C ALA A 226 -16.27 -5.24 13.68
N ALA A 227 -15.46 -6.15 13.13
CA ALA A 227 -14.04 -6.27 13.50
C ALA A 227 -13.17 -5.18 12.87
N VAL A 228 -13.60 -4.60 11.75
CA VAL A 228 -12.82 -3.59 10.99
C VAL A 228 -13.18 -2.18 11.42
N ILE A 229 -14.49 -1.90 11.46
CA ILE A 229 -15.07 -0.64 11.93
C ILE A 229 -16.33 -0.93 12.73
N ASN A 230 -16.57 -0.17 13.81
CA ASN A 230 -17.80 -0.25 14.60
C ASN A 230 -18.08 1.07 15.31
N LYS A 231 -19.29 1.20 15.86
CA LYS A 231 -19.76 2.45 16.50
C LYS A 231 -19.04 2.76 17.83
N GLU A 232 -18.44 1.75 18.47
CA GLU A 232 -17.65 1.88 19.70
C GLU A 232 -16.21 2.32 19.43
N ASN A 233 -15.82 2.53 18.17
CA ASN A 233 -14.45 2.88 17.74
C ASN A 233 -13.39 1.85 18.18
N THR A 234 -13.77 0.58 18.26
CA THR A 234 -12.89 -0.53 18.65
C THR A 234 -12.51 -1.46 17.47
N GLY A 235 -12.93 -1.12 16.26
CA GLY A 235 -12.51 -1.82 15.04
C GLY A 235 -11.02 -1.66 14.74
N MET A 236 -10.43 -2.58 14.00
CA MET A 236 -8.98 -2.62 13.75
C MET A 236 -8.44 -1.33 13.15
N ILE A 237 -9.07 -0.81 12.08
CA ILE A 237 -8.65 0.45 11.46
C ILE A 237 -8.73 1.59 12.49
N GLN A 238 -9.81 1.64 13.27
CA GLN A 238 -10.03 2.69 14.26
C GLN A 238 -9.00 2.65 15.39
N LYS A 239 -8.65 1.45 15.87
CA LYS A 239 -7.62 1.26 16.90
C LYS A 239 -6.21 1.59 16.40
N LEU A 240 -5.89 1.27 15.14
CA LEU A 240 -4.56 1.52 14.57
C LEU A 240 -4.35 2.97 14.15
N HIS A 241 -5.42 3.71 13.85
CA HIS A 241 -5.33 5.07 13.34
C HIS A 241 -4.44 6.03 14.18
N PRO A 242 -4.51 6.06 15.52
CA PRO A 242 -3.61 6.91 16.31
C PRO A 242 -2.13 6.54 16.17
N LEU A 243 -1.81 5.25 16.08
CA LEU A 243 -0.46 4.77 15.84
C LEU A 243 0.07 5.22 14.48
N GLU A 244 -0.73 5.09 13.44
CA GLU A 244 -0.40 5.51 12.08
C GLU A 244 -0.14 7.01 11.97
N LEU A 245 -1.03 7.82 12.55
CA LEU A 245 -0.83 9.27 12.59
C LEU A 245 0.49 9.64 13.26
N LYS A 246 0.85 8.94 14.34
CA LYS A 246 2.12 9.13 15.03
C LYS A 246 3.32 8.75 14.14
N ILE A 247 3.25 7.62 13.44
CA ILE A 247 4.31 7.17 12.53
C ILE A 247 4.49 8.17 11.38
N PHE A 248 3.42 8.58 10.71
CA PHE A 248 3.49 9.55 9.61
C PHE A 248 4.05 10.88 10.05
N LYS A 249 3.55 11.43 11.16
CA LYS A 249 4.00 12.71 11.71
C LYS A 249 5.48 12.70 12.11
N GLU A 250 5.91 11.69 12.85
CA GLU A 250 7.31 11.57 13.30
C GLU A 250 8.25 11.35 12.10
N THR A 251 7.82 10.55 11.10
CA THR A 251 8.59 10.37 9.85
C THR A 251 8.79 11.70 9.13
N GLU A 252 7.73 12.47 8.97
CA GLU A 252 7.82 13.77 8.29
C GLU A 252 8.74 14.72 9.03
N GLN A 253 8.65 14.80 10.36
CA GLN A 253 9.54 15.61 11.19
C GLN A 253 11.00 15.21 11.05
N LYS A 254 11.29 13.89 11.01
CA LYS A 254 12.65 13.38 10.76
C LYS A 254 13.15 13.78 9.37
N LEU A 255 12.35 13.57 8.33
CA LEU A 255 12.72 13.97 6.98
C LEU A 255 12.98 15.46 6.86
N ILE A 256 12.15 16.31 7.47
CA ILE A 256 12.38 17.78 7.52
C ILE A 256 13.73 18.08 8.19
N SER A 257 14.05 17.42 9.30
CA SER A 257 15.30 17.65 10.03
C SER A 257 16.55 17.13 9.32
N TRP A 258 16.39 16.06 8.50
CA TRP A 258 17.50 15.43 7.78
C TRP A 258 17.80 16.10 6.44
N ARG A 259 16.79 16.64 5.72
CA ARG A 259 17.00 17.27 4.41
C ARG A 259 18.14 18.30 4.36
N PRO A 260 18.30 19.24 5.32
CA PRO A 260 19.41 20.19 5.27
C PRO A 260 20.80 19.59 5.57
N LYS A 261 20.84 18.43 6.25
CA LYS A 261 22.08 17.81 6.74
C LYS A 261 22.48 16.55 5.97
N GLY A 262 21.62 16.07 5.10
CA GLY A 262 21.72 14.76 4.48
C GLY A 262 21.29 13.61 5.43
N MET A 263 20.98 12.46 4.85
CA MET A 263 20.67 11.25 5.61
C MET A 263 21.92 10.62 6.21
N ASN A 264 21.84 10.29 7.51
CA ASN A 264 22.90 9.59 8.24
C ASN A 264 22.38 8.20 8.67
N PRO A 265 23.10 7.10 8.33
CA PRO A 265 22.72 5.74 8.74
C PRO A 265 22.48 5.55 10.23
N VAL A 266 23.23 6.24 11.09
CA VAL A 266 23.07 6.16 12.55
C VAL A 266 21.70 6.71 12.97
N ASN A 267 21.32 7.87 12.45
CA ASN A 267 20.02 8.49 12.74
C ASN A 267 18.86 7.62 12.24
N ILE A 268 19.04 6.98 11.08
CA ILE A 268 18.05 6.04 10.52
C ILE A 268 17.89 4.84 11.45
N GLN A 269 19.00 4.27 11.93
CA GLN A 269 18.95 3.11 12.85
C GLN A 269 18.29 3.47 14.18
N GLU A 270 18.56 4.64 14.73
CA GLU A 270 17.90 5.12 15.95
C GLU A 270 16.38 5.26 15.73
N TYR A 271 16.00 5.80 14.58
CA TYR A 271 14.60 5.91 14.20
C TYR A 271 13.94 4.52 14.03
N TYR A 272 14.61 3.55 13.42
CA TYR A 272 14.10 2.18 13.28
C TYR A 272 13.93 1.49 14.63
N ARG A 273 14.85 1.68 15.59
CA ARG A 273 14.67 1.15 16.95
C ARG A 273 13.45 1.76 17.65
N TRP A 274 13.23 3.05 17.46
CA TRP A 274 12.03 3.72 17.97
C TRP A 274 10.76 3.15 17.32
N LEU A 275 10.73 2.95 15.99
CA LEU A 275 9.61 2.34 15.27
C LEU A 275 9.31 0.93 15.80
N ASP A 276 10.33 0.10 15.96
CA ASP A 276 10.19 -1.26 16.46
C ASP A 276 9.55 -1.28 17.85
N GLN A 277 10.08 -0.46 18.76
CA GLN A 277 9.54 -0.36 20.11
C GLN A 277 8.10 0.15 20.10
N LEU A 278 7.80 1.16 19.28
CA LEU A 278 6.46 1.72 19.17
C LEU A 278 5.47 0.68 18.64
N VAL A 279 5.78 0.02 17.53
CA VAL A 279 4.88 -0.96 16.91
C VAL A 279 4.61 -2.12 17.86
N ARG A 280 5.68 -2.72 18.44
CA ARG A 280 5.55 -3.84 19.38
C ARG A 280 4.70 -3.48 20.60
N SER A 281 5.00 -2.33 21.22
CA SER A 281 4.28 -1.91 22.42
C SER A 281 2.81 -1.59 22.13
N GLU A 282 2.51 -0.98 20.99
CA GLU A 282 1.14 -0.65 20.62
C GLU A 282 0.33 -1.88 20.22
N TYR A 283 0.89 -2.83 19.44
CA TYR A 283 0.20 -4.08 19.14
C TYR A 283 -0.08 -4.91 20.39
N ALA A 284 0.89 -4.98 21.33
CA ALA A 284 0.68 -5.62 22.61
C ALA A 284 -0.44 -4.93 23.42
N ARG A 285 -0.44 -3.61 23.46
CA ARG A 285 -1.45 -2.82 24.20
C ARG A 285 -2.85 -2.91 23.58
N ILE A 286 -2.94 -2.82 22.23
CA ILE A 286 -4.22 -2.71 21.51
C ILE A 286 -4.86 -4.09 21.34
N PHE A 287 -4.07 -5.09 21.02
CA PHE A 287 -4.54 -6.42 20.62
C PHE A 287 -4.10 -7.55 21.53
N GLY A 288 -3.28 -7.27 22.54
CA GLY A 288 -2.71 -8.30 23.42
C GLY A 288 -1.67 -9.20 22.74
N LEU A 289 -1.19 -8.80 21.53
CA LEU A 289 -0.24 -9.58 20.75
C LEU A 289 1.19 -9.34 21.24
N GLN A 290 1.91 -10.42 21.49
CA GLN A 290 3.35 -10.40 21.76
C GLN A 290 4.04 -11.27 20.72
N GLU A 291 5.31 -10.98 20.44
CA GLU A 291 6.12 -11.87 19.60
C GLU A 291 6.22 -13.25 20.23
N LYS A 292 6.02 -14.26 19.41
CA LYS A 292 6.22 -15.68 19.75
C LYS A 292 7.65 -16.10 19.49
#